data_e8097bcc70958cb7f7434ce73fd21789
#
_entry.id   e8097bcc70958cb7f7434ce73fd21789
#
_cell.length_a   1.000
_cell.length_b   1.000
_cell.length_c   1.000
_cell.angle_alpha   90.00
_cell.angle_beta   90.00
_cell.angle_gamma   90.00
#
_symmetry.space_group_name_H-M   'P 1'
#
loop_
_entity.id
_entity.type
_entity.pdbx_description
1 polymer ?
#
loop_
_entity_poly.entity_id
_entity_poly.type
_entity_poly.pdbx_seq_one_letter_code
_entity_poly.pdbx_strand_id
1 'polypeptide(L)' 'MQQSQHRPNFVLCIRRGDDDDLELRRTYAVLPPAANETGYLRVIDESGKDYLYPAACFVPLELPQNIERELLAA' A
#
# COMPACT_ATOMS: atom_id res chain seq x y z
N MET A 1 1.63 -22.12 11.13
CA MET A 1 1.50 -21.63 10.91
C MET A 1 1.47 -20.73 10.69
N GLN A 2 1.57 -20.03 10.56
CA GLN A 2 1.55 -19.18 10.27
C GLN A 2 1.41 -18.30 10.11
N GLN A 3 1.48 -17.82 9.95
CA GLN A 3 1.31 -16.90 9.83
C GLN A 3 1.05 -15.99 9.82
N SER A 4 0.75 -16.02 9.37
CA SER A 4 -0.01 -14.99 9.94
C SER A 4 0.64 -13.61 9.88
N GLN A 5 1.83 -13.55 9.58
CA GLN A 5 2.53 -12.30 9.39
C GLN A 5 2.39 -11.79 7.97
N HIS A 6 1.30 -12.15 7.36
CA HIS A 6 1.06 -11.72 5.99
C HIS A 6 0.90 -10.22 5.90
N ARG A 7 1.66 -9.59 5.05
CA ARG A 7 1.57 -8.16 4.79
C ARG A 7 0.89 -7.94 3.45
N PRO A 8 -0.04 -6.99 3.36
CA PRO A 8 -0.62 -6.70 2.07
C PRO A 8 0.42 -6.09 1.15
N ASN A 9 0.39 -6.50 -0.11
CA ASN A 9 1.21 -5.88 -1.14
C ASN A 9 0.50 -4.72 -1.79
N PHE A 10 -0.80 -4.59 -1.56
CA PHE A 10 -1.63 -3.53 -2.14
C PHE A 10 -2.59 -3.01 -1.10
N VAL A 11 -2.88 -1.73 -1.21
CA VAL A 11 -3.83 -1.05 -0.33
C VAL A 11 -4.76 -0.20 -1.17
N LEU A 12 -5.94 0.07 -0.62
CA LEU A 12 -6.90 0.98 -1.24
C LEU A 12 -6.86 2.30 -0.49
N CYS A 13 -6.72 3.39 -1.22
CA CYS A 13 -6.71 4.72 -0.61
C CYS A 13 -8.12 5.14 -0.24
N ILE A 14 -8.33 5.44 1.05
CA ILE A 14 -9.63 5.89 1.54
C ILE A 14 -9.58 7.33 2.05
N ARG A 15 -8.39 7.90 2.21
CA ARG A 15 -8.20 9.30 2.59
C ARG A 15 -6.94 9.80 1.91
N ARG A 16 -7.00 10.97 1.31
CA ARG A 16 -5.81 11.54 0.71
C ARG A 16 -5.31 12.78 1.44
N GLY A 17 -6.14 13.37 2.29
CA GLY A 17 -5.77 14.61 2.95
C GLY A 17 -5.45 15.69 1.93
N ASP A 18 -4.30 16.33 2.12
CA ASP A 18 -3.83 17.39 1.21
C ASP A 18 -2.84 16.87 0.18
N ASP A 19 -2.73 15.55 0.03
CA ASP A 19 -1.69 14.97 -0.80
C ASP A 19 -2.17 14.83 -2.23
N ASP A 20 -1.47 15.50 -3.15
CA ASP A 20 -1.83 15.48 -4.57
C ASP A 20 -1.39 14.19 -5.27
N ASP A 21 -0.54 13.40 -4.63
CA ASP A 21 -0.03 12.17 -5.23
C ASP A 21 -0.84 10.94 -4.82
N LEU A 22 -1.97 11.15 -4.15
CA LEU A 22 -2.90 10.07 -3.82
C LEU A 22 -4.27 10.38 -4.41
N GLU A 23 -4.94 9.32 -4.87
CA GLU A 23 -6.30 9.44 -5.38
C GLU A 23 -7.21 8.52 -4.58
N LEU A 24 -8.37 9.04 -4.22
CA LEU A 24 -9.34 8.24 -3.47
C LEU A 24 -9.81 7.05 -4.29
N ARG A 25 -9.97 5.93 -3.61
CA ARG A 25 -10.47 4.67 -4.18
C ARG A 25 -9.54 4.07 -5.22
N ARG A 26 -8.28 4.48 -5.21
CA ARG A 26 -7.27 3.89 -6.08
C ARG A 26 -6.41 2.93 -5.27
N THR A 27 -5.94 1.87 -5.91
CA THR A 27 -5.04 0.91 -5.27
C THR A 27 -3.60 1.32 -5.50
N TYR A 28 -2.78 1.06 -4.48
CA TYR A 28 -1.35 1.37 -4.54
C TYR A 28 -0.55 0.19 -4.04
N ALA A 29 0.63 0.00 -4.61
CA ALA A 29 1.56 -1.01 -4.14
C ALA A 29 2.25 -0.52 -2.87
N VAL A 30 2.52 -1.44 -1.96
CA VAL A 30 3.16 -1.15 -0.68
C VAL A 30 4.47 -1.91 -0.61
N LEU A 31 5.53 -1.21 -0.23
CA LEU A 31 6.83 -1.83 0.00
C LEU A 31 6.96 -2.24 1.45
N PRO A 32 7.81 -3.23 1.75
CA PRO A 32 8.04 -3.61 3.14
C PRO A 32 8.54 -2.43 3.95
N PRO A 33 8.02 -2.20 5.17
CA PRO A 33 8.46 -1.07 5.97
C PRO A 33 9.83 -1.32 6.58
N ALA A 34 10.55 -0.24 6.86
CA ALA A 34 11.72 -0.32 7.70
C ALA A 34 11.29 -0.56 9.14
N ALA A 35 12.24 -0.96 9.99
CA ALA A 35 11.92 -1.40 11.35
C ALA A 35 11.28 -0.31 12.19
N ASN A 36 11.57 0.95 11.89
CA ASN A 36 11.09 2.07 12.71
C ASN A 36 9.93 2.84 12.07
N GLU A 37 9.28 2.27 11.06
CA GLU A 37 8.20 2.97 10.35
C GLU A 37 6.84 2.52 10.85
N THR A 38 6.66 2.57 12.15
CA THR A 38 5.41 2.15 12.79
C THR A 38 4.31 3.18 12.54
N GLY A 39 3.13 2.70 12.13
CA GLY A 39 1.99 3.57 11.88
C GLY A 39 1.97 4.20 10.52
N TYR A 40 2.98 3.93 9.70
CA TYR A 40 3.08 4.44 8.33
C TYR A 40 3.25 3.29 7.36
N LEU A 41 2.84 3.54 6.12
CA LEU A 41 3.06 2.61 5.03
C LEU A 41 3.95 3.28 4.00
N ARG A 42 4.86 2.51 3.42
CA ARG A 42 5.68 2.99 2.33
C ARG A 42 4.98 2.61 1.04
N VAL A 43 4.43 3.60 0.39
CA VAL A 43 3.51 3.42 -0.73
C VAL A 43 4.11 4.02 -1.99
N ILE A 44 3.99 3.31 -3.10
CA ILE A 44 4.35 3.88 -4.40
C ILE A 44 3.14 4.66 -4.89
N ASP A 45 3.26 5.97 -4.92
CA ASP A 45 2.13 6.85 -5.20
C ASP A 45 2.03 7.20 -6.67
N GLU A 46 1.19 8.20 -7.00
CA GLU A 46 0.95 8.57 -8.39
C GLU A 46 2.20 9.13 -9.07
N SER A 47 3.17 9.59 -8.29
CA SER A 47 4.43 10.07 -8.87
C SER A 47 5.33 8.94 -9.34
N GLY A 48 5.04 7.70 -8.94
CA GLY A 48 5.85 6.54 -9.23
C GLY A 48 7.00 6.34 -8.26
N LYS A 49 7.08 7.17 -7.24
CA LYS A 49 8.10 7.06 -6.19
C LYS A 49 7.45 6.61 -4.89
N ASP A 50 8.26 6.09 -3.99
CA ASP A 50 7.75 5.61 -2.71
C ASP A 50 7.93 6.68 -1.63
N TYR A 51 6.88 6.86 -0.85
CA TYR A 51 6.86 7.78 0.28
C TYR A 51 6.11 7.15 1.44
N LEU A 52 6.36 7.65 2.62
CA LEU A 52 5.66 7.22 3.81
C LEU A 52 4.37 8.01 3.95
N TYR A 53 3.28 7.28 4.13
CA TYR A 53 1.96 7.87 4.36
C TYR A 53 1.35 7.26 5.61
N PRO A 54 0.52 8.01 6.34
CA PRO A 54 -0.15 7.43 7.50
C PRO A 54 -0.98 6.21 7.09
N ALA A 55 -0.86 5.15 7.86
CA ALA A 55 -1.60 3.92 7.56
C ALA A 55 -3.11 4.14 7.55
N ALA A 56 -3.58 5.16 8.29
CA ALA A 56 -5.02 5.46 8.34
C ALA A 56 -5.57 5.93 7.00
N CYS A 57 -4.72 6.29 6.06
CA CYS A 57 -5.18 6.71 4.73
C CYS A 57 -5.60 5.54 3.86
N PHE A 58 -5.35 4.31 4.30
CA PHE A 58 -5.51 3.13 3.46
C PHE A 58 -6.19 1.99 4.19
N VAL A 59 -6.78 1.09 3.40
CA VAL A 59 -7.19 -0.22 3.90
C VAL A 59 -6.44 -1.27 3.11
N PRO A 60 -6.01 -2.35 3.78
CA PRO A 60 -5.29 -3.41 3.07
C PRO A 60 -6.20 -4.17 2.13
N LEU A 61 -5.66 -4.59 1.00
CA LEU A 61 -6.34 -5.46 0.06
C LEU A 61 -5.68 -6.82 0.11
N GLU A 62 -6.49 -7.84 0.35
CA GLU A 62 -6.01 -9.21 0.32
C GLU A 62 -6.43 -9.83 -1.01
N LEU A 63 -5.48 -9.92 -1.91
CA LEU A 63 -5.73 -10.41 -3.26
C LEU A 63 -5.11 -11.78 -3.43
N PRO A 64 -5.69 -12.64 -4.28
CA PRO A 64 -5.02 -13.87 -4.64
C PRO A 64 -3.66 -13.58 -5.26
N GLN A 65 -2.71 -14.49 -5.02
CA GLN A 65 -1.33 -14.28 -5.46
C GLN A 65 -1.23 -14.06 -6.97
N ASN A 66 -2.03 -14.79 -7.74
CA ASN A 66 -1.98 -14.64 -9.19
C ASN A 66 -2.43 -13.25 -9.62
N ILE A 67 -3.39 -12.65 -8.91
CA ILE A 67 -3.86 -11.30 -9.22
C ILE A 67 -2.80 -10.28 -8.83
N GLU A 68 -2.16 -10.48 -7.67
CA GLU A 68 -1.09 -9.58 -7.26
C GLU A 68 0.04 -9.57 -8.27
N ARG A 69 0.41 -10.73 -8.79
CA ARG A 69 1.46 -10.79 -9.80
C ARG A 69 1.09 -10.03 -11.05
N GLU A 70 -0.16 -10.12 -11.46
CA GLU A 70 -0.63 -9.40 -12.64
C GLU A 70 -0.53 -7.90 -12.43
N LEU A 71 -0.92 -7.42 -11.24
CA LEU A 71 -0.85 -5.99 -10.93
C LEU A 71 0.59 -5.51 -10.89
N LEU A 72 1.49 -6.32 -10.33
CA LEU A 72 2.89 -5.94 -10.24
C LEU A 72 3.58 -5.94 -11.59
N ALA A 73 3.10 -6.76 -12.52
CA ALA A 73 3.68 -6.85 -13.86
C ALA A 73 3.15 -5.77 -14.80
N ALA A 74 2.06 -5.12 -14.43
CA ALA A 74 1.41 -4.15 -15.31
C ALA A 74 2.21 -2.85 -15.49
#